data_9665789709f485a333f89ae345eec34f
#
_entry.id   9665789709f485a333f89ae345eec34f
#
_cell.length_a   1.000
_cell.length_b   1.000
_cell.length_c   1.000
_cell.angle_alpha   90.00
_cell.angle_beta   90.00
_cell.angle_gamma   90.00
#
_symmetry.space_group_name_H-M   'P 1'
#
loop_
_entity.id
_entity.type
_entity.pdbx_description
1 polymer ?
#
loop_
_entity_poly.entity_id
_entity_poly.type
_entity_poly.pdbx_seq_one_letter_code
_entity_poly.pdbx_strand_id
1 'polypeptide(L)'
;MSAAPIPVESPPAARPDAPKDEKPAAQPDSHWQRYLTPVLVVLLALAVLISITRNWNAWEGGKAEQATDDAYVRGDLTPLSTKVSGIVGAVHVSDYQQVRKGDLLVELEDDDYRAQVGQANAAVAAAKAAIENNRRQKQLQQAKIDRAFAGVSQAQAEIAAAQAGIAAAQADLDRTLAERRRQEALIETNSTTRQKVEQAVASEQGSRAQFLSRQASLEQTKAMLSSSQSAVEAERRGLDVLNSQELQLVADLQGRQAALTVAQVNLGYTKIYAPGDGNVGERQVRPGQLVSPGTEVIAFVDKVKWVQANYRETQLTNVKVGDPAEIRIDAYPGQTIRGKVMEIAPASGSQFALLPPDNATGNFTKVVQRVPVKIGLDDASLAAQLRPGLSVIATVRTRP
;
A
#
# COMPACT_ATOMS: atom_id res chain seq x y z
N MET A 1 86.91 -6.43 43.95
CA MET A 1 87.95 -7.23 44.55
C MET A 1 88.06 -8.49 43.67
N SER A 2 89.09 -8.53 43.03
CA SER A 2 90.28 -9.37 42.93
C SER A 2 90.04 -10.50 41.90
N ALA A 3 90.60 -10.39 40.78
CA ALA A 3 92.00 -10.60 40.33
C ALA A 3 92.15 -11.99 39.67
N ALA A 4 92.63 -11.91 38.49
CA ALA A 4 93.24 -12.92 37.62
C ALA A 4 94.23 -13.84 38.32
N PRO A 5 94.85 -14.80 37.67
CA PRO A 5 95.74 -14.60 36.50
C PRO A 5 95.92 -15.82 35.53
N ILE A 6 96.51 -15.53 34.41
CA ILE A 6 97.25 -16.33 33.43
C ILE A 6 98.50 -16.96 34.03
N PRO A 7 99.08 -18.10 33.51
CA PRO A 7 100.13 -18.02 32.55
C PRO A 7 100.16 -19.23 31.53
N VAL A 8 100.63 -19.01 30.22
CA VAL A 8 102.01 -19.10 29.69
C VAL A 8 102.63 -20.51 29.73
N GLU A 9 103.02 -21.17 28.65
CA GLU A 9 104.18 -21.09 27.76
C GLU A 9 104.40 -22.45 27.00
N SER A 10 104.42 -22.38 25.72
CA SER A 10 105.39 -22.88 24.72
C SER A 10 106.44 -23.97 25.03
N PRO A 11 107.18 -24.32 24.03
CA PRO A 11 107.13 -25.26 22.90
C PRO A 11 108.25 -26.31 22.98
N PRO A 12 109.03 -26.82 21.99
CA PRO A 12 108.81 -27.17 20.58
C PRO A 12 109.42 -28.63 20.24
N ALA A 13 109.56 -28.86 18.97
CA ALA A 13 110.55 -29.68 18.28
C ALA A 13 109.97 -30.76 17.35
N ALA A 14 110.24 -30.72 16.20
CA ALA A 14 111.32 -31.03 15.24
C ALA A 14 110.85 -32.07 14.19
N ARG A 15 111.12 -31.70 12.98
CA ARG A 15 111.10 -32.48 11.72
C ARG A 15 111.88 -33.76 11.78
N PRO A 16 111.66 -34.72 10.83
CA PRO A 16 112.31 -34.58 9.54
C PRO A 16 111.53 -35.15 8.28
N ASP A 17 111.85 -34.54 7.19
CA ASP A 17 112.12 -34.99 5.81
C ASP A 17 111.14 -35.78 4.95
N ALA A 18 111.05 -35.23 3.77
CA ALA A 18 110.38 -35.71 2.56
C ALA A 18 110.99 -36.92 1.88
N PRO A 19 110.33 -37.56 0.94
CA PRO A 19 110.72 -37.31 -0.48
C PRO A 19 109.57 -37.09 -1.54
N LYS A 20 110.01 -36.50 -2.57
CA LYS A 20 109.63 -36.11 -3.91
C LYS A 20 108.72 -37.00 -4.72
N ASP A 21 108.02 -36.24 -5.55
CA ASP A 21 107.67 -36.43 -6.97
C ASP A 21 106.58 -37.48 -7.35
N GLU A 22 105.39 -36.96 -7.87
CA GLU A 22 105.04 -37.15 -9.28
C GLU A 22 103.77 -36.35 -9.58
N LYS A 23 103.83 -35.50 -10.63
CA LYS A 23 102.63 -34.81 -11.24
C LYS A 23 101.87 -35.78 -12.10
N PRO A 24 100.58 -35.80 -12.07
CA PRO A 24 99.80 -36.07 -13.26
C PRO A 24 99.01 -34.82 -13.69
N ALA A 25 98.77 -34.79 -14.99
CA ALA A 25 98.28 -33.78 -15.87
C ALA A 25 97.02 -33.01 -15.42
N ALA A 26 96.98 -31.67 -15.72
CA ALA A 26 95.88 -30.81 -15.58
C ALA A 26 94.77 -31.19 -16.58
N GLN A 27 93.53 -31.50 -16.08
CA GLN A 27 92.29 -31.43 -16.81
C GLN A 27 91.67 -30.04 -16.56
N PRO A 28 91.07 -29.37 -17.55
CA PRO A 28 90.50 -28.08 -17.37
C PRO A 28 89.12 -28.23 -16.65
N ASP A 29 89.11 -27.93 -15.35
CA ASP A 29 87.84 -27.77 -14.58
C ASP A 29 87.06 -26.58 -15.12
N SER A 30 86.01 -26.91 -15.83
CA SER A 30 85.02 -25.91 -16.22
C SER A 30 84.24 -25.43 -14.96
N HIS A 31 84.73 -24.41 -14.30
CA HIS A 31 84.08 -23.74 -13.17
C HIS A 31 82.63 -23.27 -13.44
N TRP A 32 82.21 -23.24 -14.70
CA TRP A 32 80.88 -22.83 -15.11
C TRP A 32 79.79 -23.87 -14.78
N GLN A 33 80.08 -25.13 -14.84
CA GLN A 33 79.07 -26.17 -14.53
C GLN A 33 78.77 -26.26 -13.03
N ARG A 34 79.66 -25.81 -12.16
CA ARG A 34 79.41 -25.83 -10.69
C ARG A 34 78.46 -24.77 -10.22
N TYR A 35 78.23 -23.66 -10.99
CA TYR A 35 77.30 -22.58 -10.71
C TYR A 35 76.03 -22.70 -11.54
N LEU A 36 76.02 -23.39 -12.68
CA LEU A 36 74.89 -23.55 -13.56
C LEU A 36 73.75 -24.39 -12.94
N THR A 37 74.12 -25.48 -12.23
CA THR A 37 73.14 -26.35 -11.54
C THR A 37 72.40 -25.67 -10.39
N PRO A 38 73.08 -25.00 -9.44
CA PRO A 38 72.33 -24.27 -8.38
C PRO A 38 71.53 -23.09 -8.88
N VAL A 39 72.01 -22.35 -9.88
CA VAL A 39 71.26 -21.23 -10.50
C VAL A 39 70.01 -21.73 -11.23
N LEU A 40 70.08 -22.86 -11.95
CA LEU A 40 68.95 -23.45 -12.63
C LEU A 40 67.88 -23.99 -11.61
N VAL A 41 68.33 -24.57 -10.49
CA VAL A 41 67.43 -25.00 -9.39
C VAL A 41 66.75 -23.79 -8.76
N VAL A 42 67.45 -22.70 -8.50
CA VAL A 42 66.87 -21.46 -7.95
C VAL A 42 65.88 -20.81 -8.92
N LEU A 43 66.22 -20.76 -10.24
CA LEU A 43 65.30 -20.26 -11.26
C LEU A 43 64.05 -21.15 -11.38
N LEU A 44 64.17 -22.48 -11.32
CA LEU A 44 63.05 -23.40 -11.33
C LEU A 44 62.20 -23.22 -10.10
N ALA A 45 62.79 -23.10 -8.92
CA ALA A 45 62.05 -22.85 -7.66
C ALA A 45 61.31 -21.50 -7.71
N LEU A 46 61.97 -20.47 -8.27
CA LEU A 46 61.39 -19.16 -8.45
C LEU A 46 60.21 -19.18 -9.48
N ALA A 47 60.41 -19.91 -10.58
CA ALA A 47 59.32 -20.12 -11.58
C ALA A 47 58.13 -20.87 -11.03
N VAL A 48 58.38 -21.92 -10.21
CA VAL A 48 57.33 -22.65 -9.51
C VAL A 48 56.62 -21.73 -8.50
N LEU A 49 57.34 -20.95 -7.72
CA LEU A 49 56.81 -20.00 -6.75
C LEU A 49 55.93 -18.95 -7.47
N ILE A 50 56.42 -18.39 -8.56
CA ILE A 50 55.67 -17.43 -9.40
C ILE A 50 54.44 -18.10 -10.02
N SER A 51 54.54 -19.32 -10.50
CA SER A 51 53.39 -20.07 -11.05
C SER A 51 52.32 -20.35 -9.98
N ILE A 52 52.73 -20.74 -8.78
CA ILE A 52 51.81 -20.97 -7.66
C ILE A 52 51.13 -19.67 -7.24
N THR A 53 51.89 -18.58 -7.10
CA THR A 53 51.32 -17.27 -6.71
C THR A 53 50.40 -16.69 -7.77
N ARG A 54 50.71 -16.80 -9.07
CA ARG A 54 49.87 -16.31 -10.17
C ARG A 54 48.60 -17.14 -10.33
N ASN A 55 48.63 -18.43 -10.11
CA ASN A 55 47.48 -19.33 -10.30
C ASN A 55 46.72 -19.60 -8.99
N TRP A 56 47.13 -19.01 -7.87
CA TRP A 56 46.53 -19.24 -6.55
C TRP A 56 45.02 -19.00 -6.54
N ASN A 57 44.58 -17.88 -7.11
CA ASN A 57 43.16 -17.53 -7.17
C ASN A 57 42.35 -18.50 -8.06
N ALA A 58 42.90 -18.96 -9.17
CA ALA A 58 42.26 -19.93 -10.05
C ALA A 58 42.14 -21.31 -9.38
N TRP A 59 43.15 -21.69 -8.62
CA TRP A 59 43.14 -22.95 -7.86
C TRP A 59 42.17 -22.89 -6.66
N GLU A 60 42.05 -21.73 -5.99
CA GLU A 60 41.12 -21.53 -4.90
C GLU A 60 39.65 -21.57 -5.43
N GLY A 61 39.35 -20.93 -6.57
CA GLY A 61 38.03 -20.94 -7.20
C GLY A 61 37.63 -22.30 -7.80
N GLY A 62 38.60 -23.17 -8.10
CA GLY A 62 38.36 -24.50 -8.65
C GLY A 62 38.06 -25.59 -7.63
N LYS A 63 38.13 -25.31 -6.33
CA LYS A 63 37.81 -26.29 -5.28
C LYS A 63 36.32 -26.62 -5.29
N ALA A 64 35.99 -27.90 -5.14
CA ALA A 64 34.60 -28.37 -5.06
C ALA A 64 33.85 -27.86 -3.82
N GLU A 65 34.58 -27.43 -2.79
CA GLU A 65 34.04 -26.86 -1.56
C GLU A 65 34.59 -25.45 -1.34
N GLN A 66 33.72 -24.49 -1.23
CA GLN A 66 34.04 -23.11 -0.91
C GLN A 66 33.58 -22.78 0.50
N ALA A 67 34.54 -22.50 1.38
CA ALA A 67 34.29 -22.20 2.78
C ALA A 67 34.59 -20.71 3.08
N THR A 68 33.78 -20.11 3.94
CA THR A 68 34.04 -18.78 4.52
C THR A 68 33.71 -18.79 6.01
N ASP A 69 34.54 -18.10 6.77
CA ASP A 69 34.37 -17.78 8.19
C ASP A 69 33.71 -16.40 8.40
N ASP A 70 33.64 -15.59 7.33
CA ASP A 70 32.92 -14.33 7.34
C ASP A 70 31.44 -14.59 7.00
N ALA A 71 30.75 -15.26 7.92
CA ALA A 71 29.34 -15.57 7.77
C ALA A 71 28.63 -15.46 9.12
N TYR A 72 27.40 -15.00 9.08
CA TYR A 72 26.58 -14.80 10.28
C TYR A 72 25.11 -15.06 10.01
N VAL A 73 24.42 -15.46 11.06
CA VAL A 73 22.97 -15.65 11.03
C VAL A 73 22.29 -14.28 10.90
N ARG A 74 21.39 -14.15 9.95
CA ARG A 74 20.51 -12.99 9.78
C ARG A 74 19.05 -13.38 10.02
N GLY A 75 18.27 -12.42 10.40
CA GLY A 75 16.81 -12.47 10.48
C GLY A 75 16.28 -11.05 10.31
N ASP A 76 15.04 -10.92 9.85
CA ASP A 76 14.42 -9.61 9.75
C ASP A 76 14.16 -9.06 11.15
N LEU A 77 14.75 -7.90 11.41
CA LEU A 77 14.54 -7.12 12.61
C LEU A 77 13.67 -5.92 12.25
N THR A 78 12.42 -5.92 12.74
CA THR A 78 11.47 -4.86 12.43
C THR A 78 11.22 -4.03 13.69
N PRO A 79 11.63 -2.75 13.72
CA PRO A 79 11.25 -1.84 14.80
C PRO A 79 9.76 -1.53 14.68
N LEU A 80 8.97 -1.93 15.66
CA LEU A 80 7.55 -1.59 15.74
C LEU A 80 7.41 -0.22 16.38
N SER A 81 6.77 0.70 15.65
CA SER A 81 6.59 2.08 16.09
C SER A 81 5.11 2.40 16.21
N THR A 82 4.77 3.33 17.13
CA THR A 82 3.42 3.86 17.22
C THR A 82 3.09 4.78 16.05
N LYS A 83 1.83 4.76 15.60
CA LYS A 83 1.31 5.67 14.57
C LYS A 83 0.54 6.85 15.15
N VAL A 84 0.21 6.77 16.45
CA VAL A 84 -0.55 7.79 17.18
C VAL A 84 0.18 8.17 18.46
N SER A 85 -0.08 9.36 18.98
CA SER A 85 0.44 9.78 20.28
C SER A 85 -0.45 9.28 21.41
N GLY A 86 0.14 9.02 22.56
CA GLY A 86 -0.61 8.59 23.74
C GLY A 86 0.31 8.14 24.86
N ILE A 87 -0.25 7.91 26.02
CA ILE A 87 0.45 7.33 27.16
C ILE A 87 0.40 5.80 27.00
N VAL A 88 1.52 5.13 27.26
CA VAL A 88 1.55 3.66 27.28
C VAL A 88 0.77 3.19 28.51
N GLY A 89 -0.39 2.56 28.29
CA GLY A 89 -1.21 2.01 29.35
C GLY A 89 -0.64 0.70 29.89
N ALA A 90 -0.32 -0.24 28.98
CA ALA A 90 0.22 -1.54 29.35
C ALA A 90 1.17 -2.09 28.28
N VAL A 91 2.15 -2.88 28.72
CA VAL A 91 3.01 -3.71 27.88
C VAL A 91 2.74 -5.17 28.26
N HIS A 92 2.17 -5.93 27.33
CA HIS A 92 1.67 -7.28 27.57
C HIS A 92 2.70 -8.39 27.40
N VAL A 93 3.92 -8.02 26.98
CA VAL A 93 5.00 -8.97 26.70
C VAL A 93 6.25 -8.64 27.54
N SER A 94 7.03 -9.67 27.82
CA SER A 94 8.36 -9.56 28.45
C SER A 94 9.43 -9.49 27.37
N ASP A 95 10.62 -8.97 27.76
CA ASP A 95 11.78 -8.94 26.87
C ASP A 95 12.13 -10.36 26.41
N TYR A 96 12.43 -10.49 25.11
CA TYR A 96 12.82 -11.74 24.44
C TYR A 96 11.73 -12.83 24.39
N GLN A 97 10.49 -12.51 24.74
CA GLN A 97 9.37 -13.43 24.70
C GLN A 97 9.03 -13.84 23.27
N GLN A 98 8.69 -15.12 23.10
CA GLN A 98 8.14 -15.62 21.85
C GLN A 98 6.68 -15.19 21.71
N VAL A 99 6.31 -14.69 20.51
CA VAL A 99 4.97 -14.20 20.19
C VAL A 99 4.50 -14.78 18.87
N ARG A 100 3.18 -14.83 18.69
CA ARG A 100 2.52 -15.23 17.45
C ARG A 100 1.93 -14.02 16.74
N LYS A 101 1.70 -14.17 15.46
CA LYS A 101 1.01 -13.16 14.67
C LYS A 101 -0.33 -12.76 15.30
N GLY A 102 -0.52 -11.48 15.54
CA GLY A 102 -1.74 -10.93 16.12
C GLY A 102 -1.75 -10.85 17.65
N ASP A 103 -0.71 -11.30 18.34
CA ASP A 103 -0.59 -11.11 19.79
C ASP A 103 -0.47 -9.61 20.10
N LEU A 104 -1.19 -9.15 21.13
CA LEU A 104 -1.10 -7.76 21.59
C LEU A 104 0.20 -7.55 22.37
N LEU A 105 1.01 -6.61 21.90
CA LEU A 105 2.31 -6.32 22.48
C LEU A 105 2.27 -5.11 23.42
N VAL A 106 1.74 -4.01 22.91
CA VAL A 106 1.66 -2.73 23.64
C VAL A 106 0.28 -2.13 23.43
N GLU A 107 -0.29 -1.59 24.49
CA GLU A 107 -1.55 -0.87 24.49
C GLU A 107 -1.33 0.54 25.04
N LEU A 108 -1.78 1.54 24.27
CA LEU A 108 -1.83 2.92 24.71
C LEU A 108 -3.17 3.20 25.41
N GLU A 109 -3.22 4.19 26.27
CA GLU A 109 -4.48 4.72 26.82
C GLU A 109 -5.35 5.18 25.66
N ASP A 110 -6.56 4.63 25.55
CA ASP A 110 -7.42 4.80 24.38
C ASP A 110 -8.69 5.63 24.64
N ASP A 111 -8.84 6.18 25.84
CA ASP A 111 -10.06 6.91 26.25
C ASP A 111 -10.37 8.09 25.32
N ASP A 112 -9.36 8.90 24.96
CA ASP A 112 -9.52 10.03 24.04
C ASP A 112 -9.95 9.55 22.64
N TYR A 113 -9.38 8.46 22.16
CA TYR A 113 -9.71 7.87 20.86
C TYR A 113 -11.11 7.25 20.86
N ARG A 114 -11.52 6.62 21.95
CA ARG A 114 -12.91 6.14 22.14
C ARG A 114 -13.90 7.29 22.15
N ALA A 115 -13.57 8.39 22.82
CA ALA A 115 -14.39 9.60 22.81
C ALA A 115 -14.54 10.18 21.41
N GLN A 116 -13.45 10.24 20.62
CA GLN A 116 -13.49 10.67 19.21
C GLN A 116 -14.36 9.76 18.35
N VAL A 117 -14.28 8.44 18.51
CA VAL A 117 -15.18 7.49 17.84
C VAL A 117 -16.63 7.74 18.25
N GLY A 118 -16.89 7.97 19.54
CA GLY A 118 -18.22 8.31 20.04
C GLY A 118 -18.80 9.57 19.40
N GLN A 119 -17.98 10.63 19.30
CA GLN A 119 -18.34 11.89 18.66
C GLN A 119 -18.64 11.70 17.17
N ALA A 120 -17.79 10.96 16.44
CA ALA A 120 -17.98 10.67 15.03
C ALA A 120 -19.24 9.82 14.78
N ASN A 121 -19.53 8.85 15.65
CA ASN A 121 -20.78 8.07 15.61
C ASN A 121 -22.01 8.95 15.78
N ALA A 122 -21.99 9.87 16.74
CA ALA A 122 -23.08 10.82 16.96
C ALA A 122 -23.29 11.72 15.71
N ALA A 123 -22.22 12.17 15.05
CA ALA A 123 -22.30 12.94 13.81
C ALA A 123 -22.93 12.14 12.66
N VAL A 124 -22.57 10.84 12.52
CA VAL A 124 -23.21 9.94 11.55
C VAL A 124 -24.70 9.75 11.84
N ALA A 125 -25.07 9.59 13.12
CA ALA A 125 -26.47 9.46 13.51
C ALA A 125 -27.27 10.73 13.21
N ALA A 126 -26.72 11.92 13.45
CA ALA A 126 -27.32 13.20 13.12
C ALA A 126 -27.54 13.36 11.61
N ALA A 127 -26.55 13.01 10.79
CA ALA A 127 -26.68 13.05 9.33
C ALA A 127 -27.74 12.08 8.80
N LYS A 128 -27.85 10.87 9.38
CA LYS A 128 -28.94 9.93 9.05
C LYS A 128 -30.30 10.49 9.41
N ALA A 129 -30.44 11.12 10.59
CA ALA A 129 -31.69 11.77 11.01
C ALA A 129 -32.09 12.93 10.08
N ALA A 130 -31.12 13.69 9.57
CA ALA A 130 -31.37 14.76 8.59
C ALA A 130 -31.92 14.21 7.27
N ILE A 131 -31.38 13.10 6.75
CA ILE A 131 -31.91 12.42 5.56
C ILE A 131 -33.33 11.94 5.80
N GLU A 132 -33.62 11.34 6.95
CA GLU A 132 -34.96 10.88 7.28
C GLU A 132 -35.97 12.02 7.38
N ASN A 133 -35.55 13.16 7.95
CA ASN A 133 -36.36 14.36 7.96
C ASN A 133 -36.67 14.86 6.54
N ASN A 134 -35.69 14.93 5.66
CA ASN A 134 -35.87 15.28 4.27
C ASN A 134 -36.84 14.31 3.56
N ARG A 135 -36.76 13.01 3.82
CA ARG A 135 -37.70 12.02 3.27
C ARG A 135 -39.13 12.28 3.70
N ARG A 136 -39.37 12.65 4.96
CA ARG A 136 -40.71 13.04 5.46
C ARG A 136 -41.19 14.32 4.79
N GLN A 137 -40.33 15.29 4.56
CA GLN A 137 -40.66 16.50 3.81
C GLN A 137 -41.05 16.19 2.36
N LYS A 138 -40.35 15.26 1.71
CA LYS A 138 -40.70 14.77 0.36
C LYS A 138 -42.06 14.10 0.34
N GLN A 139 -42.41 13.29 1.35
CA GLN A 139 -43.73 12.67 1.46
C GLN A 139 -44.86 13.76 1.60
N LEU A 140 -44.61 14.78 2.44
CA LEU A 140 -45.51 15.90 2.56
C LEU A 140 -45.65 16.64 1.23
N GLN A 141 -44.55 16.87 0.53
CA GLN A 141 -44.57 17.55 -0.79
C GLN A 141 -45.32 16.73 -1.83
N GLN A 142 -45.17 15.39 -1.82
CA GLN A 142 -45.95 14.52 -2.70
C GLN A 142 -47.48 14.66 -2.46
N ALA A 143 -47.89 14.71 -1.19
CA ALA A 143 -49.29 14.91 -0.85
C ALA A 143 -49.84 16.29 -1.34
N LYS A 144 -48.97 17.32 -1.39
CA LYS A 144 -49.36 18.61 -1.99
C LYS A 144 -49.52 18.52 -3.50
N ILE A 145 -48.66 17.81 -4.19
CA ILE A 145 -48.73 17.51 -5.62
C ILE A 145 -50.04 16.78 -5.91
N ASP A 146 -50.38 15.75 -5.14
CA ASP A 146 -51.60 14.97 -5.33
C ASP A 146 -52.88 15.87 -5.15
N ARG A 147 -52.85 16.79 -4.17
CA ARG A 147 -53.93 17.79 -3.99
C ARG A 147 -54.02 18.72 -5.18
N ALA A 148 -52.91 19.22 -5.71
CA ALA A 148 -52.90 20.07 -6.88
C ALA A 148 -53.42 19.33 -8.12
N PHE A 149 -53.15 18.05 -8.28
CA PHE A 149 -53.71 17.20 -9.32
C PHE A 149 -55.23 17.06 -9.22
N ALA A 150 -55.78 16.92 -7.99
CA ALA A 150 -57.21 16.92 -7.80
C ALA A 150 -57.85 18.23 -8.27
N GLY A 151 -57.18 19.38 -8.08
CA GLY A 151 -57.62 20.66 -8.61
C GLY A 151 -57.65 20.71 -10.17
N VAL A 152 -56.65 20.07 -10.82
CA VAL A 152 -56.67 19.91 -12.29
C VAL A 152 -57.86 19.07 -12.74
N SER A 153 -58.13 17.95 -12.06
CA SER A 153 -59.27 17.08 -12.39
C SER A 153 -60.62 17.81 -12.21
N GLN A 154 -60.74 18.63 -11.17
CA GLN A 154 -61.94 19.47 -10.97
C GLN A 154 -62.10 20.48 -12.11
N ALA A 155 -61.04 21.22 -12.49
CA ALA A 155 -61.09 22.17 -13.57
C ALA A 155 -61.44 21.51 -14.93
N GLN A 156 -60.98 20.27 -15.16
CA GLN A 156 -61.37 19.50 -16.35
C GLN A 156 -62.84 19.13 -16.36
N ALA A 157 -63.43 18.75 -15.22
CA ALA A 157 -64.85 18.49 -15.11
C ALA A 157 -65.72 19.76 -15.34
N GLU A 158 -65.22 20.90 -14.85
CA GLU A 158 -65.89 22.21 -15.10
C GLU A 158 -65.86 22.60 -16.59
N ILE A 159 -64.73 22.31 -17.29
CA ILE A 159 -64.69 22.51 -18.77
C ILE A 159 -65.68 21.60 -19.44
N ALA A 160 -65.84 20.36 -19.08
CA ALA A 160 -66.81 19.44 -19.67
C ALA A 160 -68.27 19.98 -19.46
N ALA A 161 -68.58 20.47 -18.27
CA ALA A 161 -69.86 21.09 -17.97
C ALA A 161 -70.11 22.37 -18.79
N ALA A 162 -69.08 23.22 -18.93
CA ALA A 162 -69.15 24.42 -19.73
C ALA A 162 -69.38 24.10 -21.24
N GLN A 163 -68.72 23.07 -21.76
CA GLN A 163 -68.90 22.57 -23.12
C GLN A 163 -70.31 22.06 -23.36
N ALA A 164 -70.90 21.31 -22.43
CA ALA A 164 -72.32 20.91 -22.51
C ALA A 164 -73.29 22.12 -22.48
N GLY A 165 -72.95 23.13 -21.67
CA GLY A 165 -73.72 24.38 -21.63
C GLY A 165 -73.67 25.16 -22.96
N ILE A 166 -72.51 25.14 -23.63
CA ILE A 166 -72.40 25.75 -24.99
C ILE A 166 -73.24 24.96 -25.98
N ALA A 167 -73.20 23.62 -25.98
CA ALA A 167 -74.01 22.81 -26.89
C ALA A 167 -75.49 23.06 -26.72
N ALA A 168 -75.99 23.22 -25.49
CA ALA A 168 -77.38 23.56 -25.21
C ALA A 168 -77.76 24.98 -25.73
N ALA A 169 -76.89 25.98 -25.49
CA ALA A 169 -77.08 27.34 -25.97
C ALA A 169 -77.06 27.47 -27.51
N GLN A 170 -76.17 26.65 -28.16
CA GLN A 170 -76.11 26.54 -29.62
C GLN A 170 -77.40 25.97 -30.20
N ALA A 171 -77.97 24.90 -29.62
CA ALA A 171 -79.19 24.30 -30.04
C ALA A 171 -80.37 25.31 -29.90
N ASP A 172 -80.39 26.11 -28.83
CA ASP A 172 -81.45 27.18 -28.67
C ASP A 172 -81.27 28.31 -29.69
N LEU A 173 -80.00 28.73 -29.97
CA LEU A 173 -79.70 29.70 -31.02
C LEU A 173 -80.18 29.22 -32.41
N ASP A 174 -79.87 27.94 -32.74
CA ASP A 174 -80.27 27.34 -34.00
C ASP A 174 -81.81 27.29 -34.14
N ARG A 175 -82.53 26.93 -33.06
CA ARG A 175 -83.98 26.93 -32.98
C ARG A 175 -84.58 28.36 -33.21
N THR A 176 -84.10 29.38 -32.52
CA THR A 176 -84.57 30.73 -32.61
C THR A 176 -84.25 31.38 -33.97
N LEU A 177 -83.10 31.06 -34.56
CA LEU A 177 -82.66 31.46 -35.88
C LEU A 177 -83.56 30.86 -36.98
N ALA A 178 -83.95 29.59 -36.87
CA ALA A 178 -84.90 28.94 -37.76
C ALA A 178 -86.29 29.60 -37.66
N GLU A 179 -86.75 29.91 -36.44
CA GLU A 179 -88.03 30.61 -36.22
C GLU A 179 -88.02 32.04 -36.85
N ARG A 180 -86.97 32.81 -36.64
CA ARG A 180 -86.79 34.11 -37.27
C ARG A 180 -86.87 34.00 -38.78
N ARG A 181 -86.17 33.13 -39.45
CA ARG A 181 -86.21 32.89 -40.90
C ARG A 181 -87.59 32.51 -41.37
N ARG A 182 -88.32 31.68 -40.59
CA ARG A 182 -89.74 31.33 -40.93
C ARG A 182 -90.64 32.53 -40.87
N GLN A 183 -90.54 33.37 -39.85
CA GLN A 183 -91.38 34.60 -39.73
C GLN A 183 -91.01 35.64 -40.79
N GLU A 184 -89.73 35.77 -41.17
CA GLU A 184 -89.29 36.65 -42.28
C GLU A 184 -89.88 36.17 -43.63
N ALA A 185 -89.92 34.89 -43.93
CA ALA A 185 -90.53 34.35 -45.14
C ALA A 185 -92.09 34.51 -45.15
N LEU A 186 -92.77 34.36 -44.01
CA LEU A 186 -94.21 34.51 -43.88
C LEU A 186 -94.67 35.96 -44.03
N ILE A 187 -93.85 36.97 -43.69
CA ILE A 187 -94.24 38.38 -43.86
C ILE A 187 -94.22 38.79 -45.33
N GLU A 188 -93.33 38.19 -46.15
CA GLU A 188 -93.29 38.40 -47.59
C GLU A 188 -94.61 37.97 -48.25
N THR A 189 -95.29 36.95 -47.69
CA THR A 189 -96.60 36.45 -48.16
C THR A 189 -97.82 37.08 -47.44
N ASN A 190 -97.64 38.12 -46.62
CA ASN A 190 -98.63 38.73 -45.73
C ASN A 190 -99.32 37.75 -44.78
N SER A 191 -98.65 36.63 -44.42
CA SER A 191 -99.20 35.55 -43.56
C SER A 191 -98.81 35.71 -42.08
N THR A 192 -98.12 36.82 -41.70
CA THR A 192 -97.72 37.16 -40.31
C THR A 192 -97.71 38.70 -40.10
N THR A 193 -97.52 39.13 -38.82
CA THR A 193 -97.44 40.53 -38.46
C THR A 193 -96.02 41.01 -38.24
N ARG A 194 -95.72 42.32 -38.47
CA ARG A 194 -94.41 42.94 -38.15
C ARG A 194 -93.98 42.68 -36.71
N GLN A 195 -94.91 42.76 -35.75
CA GLN A 195 -94.68 42.54 -34.35
C GLN A 195 -94.08 41.15 -34.09
N LYS A 196 -94.58 40.09 -34.78
CA LYS A 196 -94.07 38.72 -34.64
C LYS A 196 -92.66 38.55 -35.21
N VAL A 197 -92.34 39.27 -36.32
CA VAL A 197 -90.98 39.28 -36.85
C VAL A 197 -89.98 39.95 -35.87
N GLU A 198 -90.37 41.14 -35.35
CA GLU A 198 -89.57 41.89 -34.36
C GLU A 198 -89.33 41.04 -33.08
N GLN A 199 -90.35 40.29 -32.62
CA GLN A 199 -90.24 39.38 -31.49
C GLN A 199 -89.28 38.20 -31.78
N ALA A 200 -89.35 37.63 -32.99
CA ALA A 200 -88.44 36.56 -33.39
C ALA A 200 -87.00 37.05 -33.52
N VAL A 201 -86.74 38.24 -34.01
CA VAL A 201 -85.46 38.92 -34.08
C VAL A 201 -84.92 39.16 -32.66
N ALA A 202 -85.73 39.69 -31.75
CA ALA A 202 -85.34 39.91 -30.35
C ALA A 202 -84.99 38.58 -29.64
N SER A 203 -85.73 37.51 -29.88
CA SER A 203 -85.42 36.14 -29.34
C SER A 203 -84.13 35.60 -29.87
N GLU A 204 -83.82 35.70 -31.17
CA GLU A 204 -82.54 35.25 -31.75
C GLU A 204 -81.39 36.07 -31.18
N GLN A 205 -81.49 37.39 -31.06
CA GLN A 205 -80.45 38.21 -30.45
C GLN A 205 -80.20 37.83 -28.99
N GLY A 206 -81.23 37.51 -28.21
CA GLY A 206 -81.12 37.00 -26.85
C GLY A 206 -80.42 35.71 -26.80
N SER A 207 -80.76 34.69 -27.61
CA SER A 207 -80.09 33.39 -27.67
C SER A 207 -78.62 33.48 -28.15
N ARG A 208 -78.38 34.43 -29.09
CA ARG A 208 -77.02 34.74 -29.54
C ARG A 208 -76.16 35.29 -28.41
N ALA A 209 -76.69 36.24 -27.65
CA ALA A 209 -76.01 36.81 -26.50
C ALA A 209 -75.73 35.75 -25.43
N GLN A 210 -76.68 34.83 -25.21
CA GLN A 210 -76.49 33.69 -24.26
C GLN A 210 -75.43 32.74 -24.74
N PHE A 211 -75.38 32.39 -26.03
CA PHE A 211 -74.31 31.54 -26.60
C PHE A 211 -72.92 32.19 -26.42
N LEU A 212 -72.80 33.50 -26.75
CA LEU A 212 -71.48 34.20 -26.53
C LEU A 212 -71.10 34.26 -25.05
N SER A 213 -72.07 34.45 -24.15
CA SER A 213 -71.82 34.40 -22.71
C SER A 213 -71.30 33.03 -22.25
N ARG A 214 -71.87 31.91 -22.74
CA ARG A 214 -71.40 30.57 -22.45
C ARG A 214 -69.99 30.29 -23.03
N GLN A 215 -69.73 30.87 -24.21
CA GLN A 215 -68.41 30.77 -24.84
C GLN A 215 -67.36 31.51 -24.01
N ALA A 216 -67.66 32.70 -23.51
CA ALA A 216 -66.76 33.43 -22.59
C ALA A 216 -66.52 32.69 -21.28
N SER A 217 -67.60 32.05 -20.73
CA SER A 217 -67.47 31.21 -19.54
C SER A 217 -66.51 29.98 -19.75
N LEU A 218 -66.54 29.36 -20.96
CA LEU A 218 -65.57 28.28 -21.29
C LEU A 218 -64.13 28.79 -21.28
N GLU A 219 -63.88 29.97 -21.86
CA GLU A 219 -62.49 30.52 -21.86
C GLU A 219 -62.04 30.84 -20.44
N GLN A 220 -62.93 31.27 -19.54
CA GLN A 220 -62.64 31.47 -18.14
C GLN A 220 -62.28 30.14 -17.47
N THR A 221 -63.04 29.06 -17.71
CA THR A 221 -62.71 27.73 -17.12
C THR A 221 -61.43 27.15 -17.68
N LYS A 222 -61.07 27.37 -18.95
CA LYS A 222 -59.78 27.01 -19.53
C LYS A 222 -58.59 27.74 -18.85
N ALA A 223 -58.78 29.05 -18.57
CA ALA A 223 -57.77 29.81 -17.82
C ALA A 223 -57.60 29.28 -16.40
N MET A 224 -58.68 28.83 -15.74
CA MET A 224 -58.58 28.13 -14.43
C MET A 224 -57.83 26.81 -14.53
N LEU A 225 -58.05 26.02 -15.59
CA LEU A 225 -57.28 24.79 -15.83
C LEU A 225 -55.78 25.09 -15.97
N SER A 226 -55.42 26.08 -16.77
CA SER A 226 -54.02 26.51 -16.94
C SER A 226 -53.37 26.94 -15.62
N SER A 227 -54.11 27.68 -14.78
CA SER A 227 -53.68 28.06 -13.43
C SER A 227 -53.44 26.83 -12.53
N SER A 228 -54.38 25.86 -12.56
CA SER A 228 -54.26 24.61 -11.79
C SER A 228 -53.07 23.76 -12.24
N GLN A 229 -52.80 23.69 -13.55
CA GLN A 229 -51.63 23.04 -14.11
C GLN A 229 -50.32 23.72 -13.66
N SER A 230 -50.28 25.05 -13.69
CA SER A 230 -49.11 25.81 -13.18
C SER A 230 -48.89 25.58 -11.69
N ALA A 231 -49.95 25.41 -10.90
CA ALA A 231 -49.83 25.05 -9.48
C ALA A 231 -49.20 23.66 -9.29
N VAL A 232 -49.56 22.65 -10.12
CA VAL A 232 -48.91 21.32 -10.09
C VAL A 232 -47.42 21.44 -10.40
N GLU A 233 -47.05 22.21 -11.44
CA GLU A 233 -45.65 22.42 -11.79
C GLU A 233 -44.86 23.13 -10.68
N ALA A 234 -45.46 24.08 -9.98
CA ALA A 234 -44.83 24.75 -8.84
C ALA A 234 -44.54 23.76 -7.70
N GLU A 235 -45.50 22.88 -7.37
CA GLU A 235 -45.31 21.86 -6.33
C GLU A 235 -44.29 20.80 -6.76
N ARG A 236 -44.22 20.42 -8.04
CA ARG A 236 -43.17 19.50 -8.56
C ARG A 236 -41.78 20.07 -8.42
N ARG A 237 -41.61 21.38 -8.77
CA ARG A 237 -40.31 22.05 -8.57
C ARG A 237 -39.91 22.07 -7.09
N GLY A 238 -40.89 22.20 -6.18
CA GLY A 238 -40.64 22.04 -4.74
C GLY A 238 -40.07 20.66 -4.38
N LEU A 239 -40.56 19.59 -5.04
CA LEU A 239 -40.04 18.26 -4.87
C LEU A 239 -38.61 18.13 -5.42
N ASP A 240 -38.30 18.75 -6.55
CA ASP A 240 -36.95 18.72 -7.15
C ASP A 240 -35.92 19.42 -6.25
N VAL A 241 -36.29 20.48 -5.55
CA VAL A 241 -35.44 21.13 -4.54
C VAL A 241 -35.13 20.15 -3.42
N LEU A 242 -36.12 19.43 -2.89
CA LEU A 242 -35.94 18.44 -1.85
C LEU A 242 -35.09 17.24 -2.32
N ASN A 243 -35.20 16.83 -3.59
CA ASN A 243 -34.35 15.82 -4.20
C ASN A 243 -32.88 16.27 -4.24
N SER A 244 -32.65 17.52 -4.66
CA SER A 244 -31.30 18.09 -4.69
C SER A 244 -30.70 18.21 -3.27
N GLN A 245 -31.51 18.57 -2.29
CA GLN A 245 -31.13 18.62 -0.90
C GLN A 245 -30.79 17.21 -0.35
N GLU A 246 -31.53 16.17 -0.74
CA GLU A 246 -31.21 14.79 -0.34
C GLU A 246 -29.83 14.38 -0.83
N LEU A 247 -29.45 14.72 -2.07
CA LEU A 247 -28.10 14.44 -2.59
C LEU A 247 -27.01 15.10 -1.74
N GLN A 248 -27.22 16.34 -1.31
CA GLN A 248 -26.29 17.04 -0.41
C GLN A 248 -26.19 16.34 0.96
N LEU A 249 -27.31 15.93 1.54
CA LEU A 249 -27.34 15.22 2.82
C LEU A 249 -26.70 13.85 2.73
N VAL A 250 -26.85 13.13 1.62
CA VAL A 250 -26.18 11.85 1.37
C VAL A 250 -24.66 12.05 1.28
N ALA A 251 -24.19 13.10 0.59
CA ALA A 251 -22.79 13.44 0.51
C ALA A 251 -22.19 13.80 1.91
N ASP A 252 -22.95 14.58 2.73
CA ASP A 252 -22.54 14.86 4.12
C ASP A 252 -22.47 13.59 4.94
N LEU A 253 -23.45 12.68 4.83
CA LEU A 253 -23.40 11.38 5.51
C LEU A 253 -22.13 10.59 5.13
N GLN A 254 -21.78 10.53 3.85
CA GLN A 254 -20.55 9.87 3.40
C GLN A 254 -19.30 10.52 4.03
N GLY A 255 -19.27 11.85 4.08
CA GLY A 255 -18.18 12.57 4.76
C GLY A 255 -18.09 12.23 6.26
N ARG A 256 -19.22 12.16 6.97
CA ARG A 256 -19.26 11.75 8.39
C ARG A 256 -18.84 10.29 8.59
N GLN A 257 -19.24 9.41 7.68
CA GLN A 257 -18.81 8.00 7.72
C GLN A 257 -17.30 7.86 7.51
N ALA A 258 -16.71 8.62 6.58
CA ALA A 258 -15.26 8.65 6.38
C ALA A 258 -14.54 9.15 7.65
N ALA A 259 -15.03 10.21 8.28
CA ALA A 259 -14.49 10.71 9.55
C ALA A 259 -14.57 9.67 10.68
N LEU A 260 -15.68 8.93 10.77
CA LEU A 260 -15.83 7.82 11.71
C LEU A 260 -14.79 6.72 11.44
N THR A 261 -14.58 6.36 10.19
CA THR A 261 -13.57 5.35 9.82
C THR A 261 -12.15 5.81 10.25
N VAL A 262 -11.81 7.08 10.03
CA VAL A 262 -10.52 7.64 10.49
C VAL A 262 -10.39 7.53 12.01
N ALA A 263 -11.43 7.90 12.76
CA ALA A 263 -11.41 7.80 14.21
C ALA A 263 -11.24 6.34 14.69
N GLN A 264 -11.93 5.38 14.04
CA GLN A 264 -11.80 3.95 14.33
C GLN A 264 -10.41 3.40 14.01
N VAL A 265 -9.81 3.81 12.90
CA VAL A 265 -8.44 3.44 12.52
C VAL A 265 -7.45 3.98 13.54
N ASN A 266 -7.60 5.24 13.97
CA ASN A 266 -6.74 5.82 15.00
C ASN A 266 -6.88 5.10 16.34
N LEU A 267 -8.10 4.72 16.72
CA LEU A 267 -8.33 3.87 17.89
C LEU A 267 -7.65 2.50 17.72
N GLY A 268 -7.69 1.92 16.51
CA GLY A 268 -6.97 0.67 16.22
C GLY A 268 -5.45 0.80 16.38
N TYR A 269 -4.89 1.96 16.11
CA TYR A 269 -3.45 2.23 16.27
C TYR A 269 -3.00 2.40 17.73
N THR A 270 -3.92 2.52 18.68
CA THR A 270 -3.57 2.47 20.12
C THR A 270 -3.12 1.10 20.58
N LYS A 271 -3.39 0.05 19.77
CA LYS A 271 -3.02 -1.33 20.06
C LYS A 271 -1.99 -1.81 19.03
N ILE A 272 -0.82 -2.18 19.52
CA ILE A 272 0.30 -2.61 18.68
C ILE A 272 0.41 -4.13 18.77
N TYR A 273 0.24 -4.78 17.62
CA TYR A 273 0.21 -6.23 17.50
C TYR A 273 1.47 -6.77 16.80
N ALA A 274 1.81 -8.03 17.09
CA ALA A 274 2.87 -8.75 16.39
C ALA A 274 2.51 -8.95 14.91
N PRO A 275 3.40 -8.55 13.95
CA PRO A 275 3.14 -8.68 12.52
C PRO A 275 3.27 -10.12 12.01
N GLY A 276 3.99 -10.97 12.75
CA GLY A 276 4.28 -12.36 12.40
C GLY A 276 4.59 -13.21 13.62
N ASP A 277 4.95 -14.46 13.37
CA ASP A 277 5.50 -15.36 14.42
C ASP A 277 6.99 -15.06 14.61
N GLY A 278 7.40 -14.83 15.86
CA GLY A 278 8.78 -14.47 16.14
C GLY A 278 9.06 -14.23 17.62
N ASN A 279 10.07 -13.46 17.88
CA ASN A 279 10.41 -13.04 19.22
C ASN A 279 10.42 -11.52 19.31
N VAL A 280 10.00 -10.98 20.43
CA VAL A 280 10.23 -9.57 20.71
C VAL A 280 11.66 -9.34 21.22
N GLY A 281 12.21 -8.19 20.92
CA GLY A 281 13.48 -7.74 21.46
C GLY A 281 13.33 -7.10 22.84
N GLU A 282 14.20 -6.17 23.13
CA GLU A 282 14.11 -5.35 24.35
C GLU A 282 13.04 -4.29 24.17
N ARG A 283 12.24 -4.07 25.22
CA ARG A 283 11.19 -3.04 25.24
C ARG A 283 11.82 -1.67 25.35
N GLN A 284 11.47 -0.77 24.43
CA GLN A 284 11.95 0.61 24.42
C GLN A 284 11.05 1.56 25.24
N VAL A 285 9.86 1.07 25.63
CA VAL A 285 8.86 1.88 26.33
C VAL A 285 8.40 1.21 27.63
N ARG A 286 7.89 2.04 28.56
CA ARG A 286 7.37 1.61 29.86
C ARG A 286 5.96 2.15 30.08
N PRO A 287 5.11 1.45 30.85
CA PRO A 287 3.80 1.97 31.24
C PRO A 287 3.94 3.37 31.89
N GLY A 288 3.05 4.29 31.55
CA GLY A 288 3.06 5.68 31.96
C GLY A 288 3.92 6.61 31.08
N GLN A 289 4.66 6.09 30.10
CA GLN A 289 5.47 6.89 29.20
C GLN A 289 4.63 7.48 28.06
N LEU A 290 4.81 8.78 27.78
CA LEU A 290 4.24 9.42 26.59
C LEU A 290 5.04 9.04 25.34
N VAL A 291 4.34 8.61 24.29
CA VAL A 291 4.91 8.29 22.99
C VAL A 291 4.26 9.14 21.89
N SER A 292 5.01 9.36 20.81
CA SER A 292 4.58 10.14 19.64
C SER A 292 4.70 9.28 18.37
N PRO A 293 4.02 9.63 17.27
CA PRO A 293 4.14 8.91 16.00
C PRO A 293 5.59 8.75 15.57
N GLY A 294 5.98 7.52 15.23
CA GLY A 294 7.35 7.16 14.89
C GLY A 294 8.23 6.72 16.06
N THR A 295 7.76 6.85 17.33
CA THR A 295 8.50 6.31 18.48
C THR A 295 8.52 4.79 18.39
N GLU A 296 9.72 4.20 18.40
CA GLU A 296 9.91 2.75 18.50
C GLU A 296 9.48 2.28 19.88
N VAL A 297 8.62 1.28 19.93
CA VAL A 297 8.09 0.72 21.17
C VAL A 297 8.73 -0.61 21.53
N ILE A 298 8.98 -1.45 20.51
CA ILE A 298 9.60 -2.76 20.68
C ILE A 298 10.15 -3.24 19.33
N ALA A 299 11.31 -3.88 19.34
CA ALA A 299 11.84 -4.54 18.17
C ALA A 299 11.19 -5.93 18.01
N PHE A 300 10.85 -6.31 16.79
CA PHE A 300 10.35 -7.64 16.45
C PHE A 300 11.36 -8.37 15.60
N VAL A 301 11.67 -9.62 15.95
CA VAL A 301 12.59 -10.51 15.23
C VAL A 301 11.78 -11.66 14.64
N ASP A 302 11.76 -11.74 13.32
CA ASP A 302 11.04 -12.80 12.61
C ASP A 302 11.61 -14.19 12.94
N LYS A 303 10.74 -15.20 12.88
CA LYS A 303 11.10 -16.61 13.03
C LYS A 303 11.99 -17.10 11.87
N VAL A 304 11.80 -16.54 10.67
CA VAL A 304 12.57 -16.91 9.48
C VAL A 304 13.98 -16.36 9.60
N LYS A 305 14.96 -17.24 9.53
CA LYS A 305 16.38 -16.89 9.60
C LYS A 305 17.13 -17.50 8.44
N TRP A 306 18.18 -16.83 8.04
CA TRP A 306 19.10 -17.29 7.00
C TRP A 306 20.53 -16.99 7.39
N VAL A 307 21.48 -17.52 6.66
CA VAL A 307 22.89 -17.17 6.81
C VAL A 307 23.31 -16.25 5.69
N GLN A 308 23.89 -15.12 6.05
CA GLN A 308 24.61 -14.26 5.12
C GLN A 308 26.09 -14.62 5.19
N ALA A 309 26.62 -15.20 4.12
CA ALA A 309 28.02 -15.62 4.01
C ALA A 309 28.72 -14.77 2.96
N ASN A 310 29.82 -14.11 3.35
CA ASN A 310 30.56 -13.22 2.48
C ASN A 310 31.73 -13.98 1.85
N TYR A 311 31.58 -14.42 0.60
CA TYR A 311 32.60 -15.11 -0.14
C TYR A 311 33.49 -14.12 -0.89
N ARG A 312 34.78 -14.46 -1.06
CA ARG A 312 35.67 -13.73 -1.94
C ARG A 312 35.23 -13.89 -3.38
N GLU A 313 35.40 -12.85 -4.21
CA GLU A 313 35.10 -12.89 -5.64
C GLU A 313 35.67 -14.14 -6.34
N THR A 314 36.90 -14.54 -5.95
CA THR A 314 37.57 -15.71 -6.50
C THR A 314 36.91 -17.05 -6.14
N GLN A 315 36.14 -17.11 -5.07
CA GLN A 315 35.45 -18.31 -4.60
C GLN A 315 34.09 -18.51 -5.28
N LEU A 316 33.55 -17.46 -5.91
CA LEU A 316 32.20 -17.49 -6.50
C LEU A 316 32.14 -18.04 -7.92
N THR A 317 33.29 -18.36 -8.53
CA THR A 317 33.40 -18.79 -9.94
C THR A 317 32.41 -19.93 -10.29
N ASN A 318 32.22 -20.89 -9.40
CA ASN A 318 31.39 -22.07 -9.61
C ASN A 318 30.17 -22.12 -8.66
N VAL A 319 29.97 -21.13 -7.79
CA VAL A 319 28.83 -21.08 -6.87
C VAL A 319 27.57 -20.63 -7.61
N LYS A 320 26.51 -21.42 -7.51
CA LYS A 320 25.21 -21.16 -8.16
C LYS A 320 24.09 -21.19 -7.15
N VAL A 321 23.00 -20.49 -7.48
CA VAL A 321 21.74 -20.59 -6.74
C VAL A 321 21.24 -22.04 -6.79
N GLY A 322 20.89 -22.58 -5.63
CA GLY A 322 20.46 -23.97 -5.45
C GLY A 322 21.57 -24.93 -5.00
N ASP A 323 22.83 -24.49 -4.94
CA ASP A 323 23.94 -25.33 -4.45
C ASP A 323 23.75 -25.66 -2.97
N PRO A 324 24.04 -26.91 -2.57
CA PRO A 324 23.95 -27.30 -1.17
C PRO A 324 25.06 -26.65 -0.34
N ALA A 325 24.66 -26.22 0.85
CA ALA A 325 25.58 -25.61 1.81
C ALA A 325 25.52 -26.33 3.14
N GLU A 326 26.66 -26.37 3.81
CA GLU A 326 26.83 -26.88 5.16
C GLU A 326 27.26 -25.73 6.07
N ILE A 327 26.50 -25.52 7.16
CA ILE A 327 26.70 -24.43 8.09
C ILE A 327 27.09 -24.99 9.44
N ARG A 328 28.26 -24.63 9.93
CA ARG A 328 28.70 -24.93 11.30
C ARG A 328 28.54 -23.66 12.13
N ILE A 329 27.96 -23.83 13.31
CA ILE A 329 27.66 -22.72 14.20
C ILE A 329 28.66 -22.73 15.35
N ASP A 330 29.35 -21.60 15.54
CA ASP A 330 30.40 -21.51 16.58
C ASP A 330 29.81 -21.64 17.99
N ALA A 331 28.57 -21.16 18.20
CA ALA A 331 27.88 -21.28 19.48
C ALA A 331 27.42 -22.70 19.83
N TYR A 332 27.39 -23.65 18.86
CA TYR A 332 26.95 -25.04 19.04
C TYR A 332 27.96 -26.01 18.44
N PRO A 333 29.08 -26.23 19.12
CA PRO A 333 30.15 -27.11 18.61
C PRO A 333 29.63 -28.51 18.28
N GLY A 334 29.98 -29.01 17.09
CA GLY A 334 29.58 -30.33 16.62
C GLY A 334 28.22 -30.42 15.95
N GLN A 335 27.46 -29.34 15.90
CA GLN A 335 26.22 -29.28 15.14
C GLN A 335 26.44 -28.64 13.77
N THR A 336 25.94 -29.29 12.73
CA THR A 336 25.95 -28.78 11.36
C THR A 336 24.53 -28.69 10.85
N ILE A 337 24.19 -27.56 10.24
CA ILE A 337 22.91 -27.35 9.60
C ILE A 337 23.09 -27.40 8.08
N ARG A 338 22.21 -28.11 7.40
CA ARG A 338 22.15 -28.10 5.93
C ARG A 338 21.33 -26.91 5.45
N GLY A 339 21.77 -26.38 4.34
CA GLY A 339 21.08 -25.29 3.68
C GLY A 339 21.35 -25.28 2.18
N LYS A 340 20.77 -24.30 1.51
CA LYS A 340 20.94 -24.07 0.07
C LYS A 340 21.18 -22.62 -0.21
N VAL A 341 22.01 -22.36 -1.21
CA VAL A 341 22.20 -21.01 -1.74
C VAL A 341 20.88 -20.54 -2.33
N MET A 342 20.28 -19.49 -1.73
CA MET A 342 19.04 -18.89 -2.21
C MET A 342 19.31 -17.76 -3.19
N GLU A 343 20.23 -16.87 -2.85
CA GLU A 343 20.52 -15.66 -3.60
C GLU A 343 22.01 -15.31 -3.50
N ILE A 344 22.55 -14.75 -4.57
CA ILE A 344 23.89 -14.16 -4.61
C ILE A 344 23.71 -12.67 -4.84
N ALA A 345 24.32 -11.84 -4.01
CA ALA A 345 24.17 -10.39 -4.13
C ALA A 345 24.68 -9.89 -5.49
N PRO A 346 23.97 -8.93 -6.12
CA PRO A 346 24.33 -8.42 -7.44
C PRO A 346 25.59 -7.53 -7.44
N ALA A 347 26.07 -7.14 -6.25
CA ALA A 347 27.28 -6.33 -6.08
C ALA A 347 28.05 -6.74 -4.82
N SER A 348 29.30 -6.30 -4.73
CA SER A 348 30.13 -6.52 -3.54
C SER A 348 29.58 -5.77 -2.32
N GLY A 349 29.87 -6.24 -1.13
CA GLY A 349 29.43 -5.61 0.12
C GLY A 349 29.93 -4.17 0.27
N SER A 350 31.04 -3.80 -0.34
CA SER A 350 31.58 -2.43 -0.33
C SER A 350 30.69 -1.43 -1.09
N GLN A 351 29.96 -1.87 -2.13
CA GLN A 351 29.03 -1.02 -2.89
C GLN A 351 27.73 -0.71 -2.11
N PHE A 352 27.36 -1.59 -1.18
CA PHE A 352 26.18 -1.40 -0.32
C PHE A 352 26.52 -0.77 1.05
N ALA A 353 27.81 -0.46 1.29
CA ALA A 353 28.23 0.20 2.52
C ALA A 353 27.76 1.66 2.54
N LEU A 354 27.34 2.14 3.71
CA LEU A 354 26.91 3.54 3.89
C LEU A 354 28.02 4.56 3.53
N LEU A 355 29.28 4.17 3.72
CA LEU A 355 30.48 4.89 3.34
C LEU A 355 31.33 3.97 2.46
N PRO A 356 31.18 4.01 1.14
CA PRO A 356 32.05 3.25 0.26
C PRO A 356 33.51 3.68 0.45
N PRO A 357 34.48 2.73 0.44
CA PRO A 357 35.88 3.09 0.52
C PRO A 357 36.27 3.91 -0.71
N ASP A 358 36.55 5.20 -0.51
CA ASP A 358 37.06 6.09 -1.57
C ASP A 358 38.57 6.19 -1.46
N ASN A 359 39.27 5.83 -2.56
CA ASN A 359 40.72 5.94 -2.66
C ASN A 359 41.09 7.35 -3.19
N ALA A 360 40.94 8.37 -2.33
CA ALA A 360 41.27 9.77 -2.66
C ALA A 360 42.76 10.03 -2.97
N THR A 361 43.65 9.05 -2.74
CA THR A 361 45.13 9.21 -2.87
C THR A 361 45.68 8.76 -4.19
N GLY A 362 44.87 8.34 -5.18
CA GLY A 362 45.32 7.99 -6.53
C GLY A 362 46.08 6.65 -6.68
N ASN A 363 46.40 5.94 -5.62
CA ASN A 363 47.02 4.62 -5.67
C ASN A 363 45.94 3.51 -5.58
N PHE A 364 45.64 2.90 -6.73
CA PHE A 364 44.71 1.78 -6.80
C PHE A 364 45.42 0.47 -6.40
N THR A 365 45.15 -0.02 -5.20
CA THR A 365 45.51 -1.39 -4.79
C THR A 365 44.35 -2.31 -5.06
N LYS A 366 44.52 -3.34 -5.90
CA LYS A 366 43.52 -4.37 -6.13
C LYS A 366 43.32 -5.20 -4.86
N VAL A 367 42.21 -4.95 -4.17
CA VAL A 367 41.78 -5.76 -3.00
C VAL A 367 40.67 -6.68 -3.45
N VAL A 368 40.77 -7.97 -3.10
CA VAL A 368 39.76 -8.99 -3.38
C VAL A 368 38.44 -8.58 -2.67
N GLN A 369 37.40 -8.35 -3.42
CA GLN A 369 36.11 -7.97 -2.89
C GLN A 369 35.35 -9.18 -2.35
N ARG A 370 34.48 -8.95 -1.34
CA ARG A 370 33.56 -9.97 -0.83
C ARG A 370 32.15 -9.72 -1.32
N VAL A 371 31.51 -10.77 -1.77
CA VAL A 371 30.12 -10.74 -2.25
C VAL A 371 29.25 -11.53 -1.29
N PRO A 372 28.19 -10.92 -0.76
CA PRO A 372 27.25 -11.61 0.12
C PRO A 372 26.46 -12.69 -0.62
N VAL A 373 26.38 -13.87 -0.03
CA VAL A 373 25.55 -14.99 -0.48
C VAL A 373 24.57 -15.31 0.62
N LYS A 374 23.27 -15.35 0.27
CA LYS A 374 22.18 -15.71 1.18
C LYS A 374 21.96 -17.22 1.12
N ILE A 375 22.08 -17.88 2.24
CA ILE A 375 21.90 -19.33 2.38
C ILE A 375 20.69 -19.58 3.27
N GLY A 376 19.67 -20.22 2.70
CA GLY A 376 18.49 -20.67 3.45
C GLY A 376 18.82 -21.94 4.25
N LEU A 377 18.16 -22.09 5.40
CA LEU A 377 18.35 -23.22 6.30
C LEU A 377 17.25 -24.26 6.05
N ASP A 378 17.61 -25.51 5.81
CA ASP A 378 16.66 -26.60 5.54
C ASP A 378 16.02 -27.12 6.85
N ASP A 379 16.70 -27.05 7.97
CA ASP A 379 16.19 -27.52 9.27
C ASP A 379 15.53 -26.38 10.06
N ALA A 380 14.21 -26.33 10.02
CA ALA A 380 13.42 -25.31 10.72
C ALA A 380 13.53 -25.40 12.25
N SER A 381 13.80 -26.58 12.83
CA SER A 381 13.86 -26.77 14.28
C SER A 381 15.13 -26.19 14.87
N LEU A 382 16.26 -26.44 14.24
CA LEU A 382 17.55 -25.86 14.61
C LEU A 382 17.60 -24.36 14.23
N ALA A 383 17.08 -23.99 13.06
CA ALA A 383 16.99 -22.59 12.66
C ALA A 383 16.20 -21.72 13.66
N ALA A 384 15.16 -22.28 14.29
CA ALA A 384 14.38 -21.57 15.31
C ALA A 384 15.18 -21.20 16.57
N GLN A 385 16.21 -22.02 16.92
CA GLN A 385 17.08 -21.78 18.08
C GLN A 385 18.19 -20.76 17.79
N LEU A 386 18.48 -20.51 16.52
CA LEU A 386 19.51 -19.55 16.14
C LEU A 386 19.08 -18.11 16.47
N ARG A 387 20.05 -17.32 16.85
CA ARG A 387 19.86 -15.89 17.08
C ARG A 387 20.55 -15.10 15.96
N PRO A 388 19.94 -14.07 15.40
CA PRO A 388 20.61 -13.16 14.48
C PRO A 388 21.89 -12.61 15.12
N GLY A 389 22.97 -12.51 14.34
CA GLY A 389 24.27 -12.05 14.81
C GLY A 389 25.23 -13.17 15.24
N LEU A 390 24.79 -14.42 15.36
CA LEU A 390 25.72 -15.54 15.64
C LEU A 390 26.65 -15.76 14.45
N SER A 391 27.96 -15.93 14.74
CA SER A 391 28.98 -16.29 13.76
C SER A 391 28.85 -17.76 13.37
N VAL A 392 29.08 -18.03 12.09
CA VAL A 392 29.01 -19.37 11.52
C VAL A 392 30.11 -19.55 10.47
N ILE A 393 30.47 -20.79 10.21
CA ILE A 393 31.31 -21.15 9.06
C ILE A 393 30.39 -21.76 8.00
N ALA A 394 30.31 -21.12 6.84
CA ALA A 394 29.51 -21.60 5.74
C ALA A 394 30.35 -22.22 4.64
N THR A 395 30.07 -23.47 4.30
CA THR A 395 30.75 -24.24 3.24
C THR A 395 29.72 -24.56 2.16
N VAL A 396 29.89 -23.99 0.96
CA VAL A 396 29.07 -24.32 -0.21
C VAL A 396 29.77 -25.40 -1.03
N ARG A 397 29.05 -26.46 -1.39
CA ARG A 397 29.53 -27.50 -2.28
C ARG A 397 29.13 -27.18 -3.70
N THR A 398 30.10 -26.81 -4.52
CA THR A 398 29.88 -26.52 -5.93
C THR A 398 29.85 -27.84 -6.72
N ARG A 399 28.93 -27.93 -7.67
CA ARG A 399 28.96 -29.02 -8.65
C ARG A 399 29.98 -28.65 -9.73
N PRO A 400 30.93 -29.57 -10.06
CA PRO A 400 31.92 -29.30 -11.08
C PRO A 400 31.31 -29.07 -12.47
#